data_55dd8a118598fa15ca0be39d6dd35018
#
_entry.id   55dd8a118598fa15ca0be39d6dd35018
#
_cell.length_a   1.000
_cell.length_b   1.000
_cell.length_c   1.000
_cell.angle_alpha   90.00
_cell.angle_beta   90.00
_cell.angle_gamma   90.00
#
_symmetry.space_group_name_H-M   'P 1'
#
loop_
_entity.id
_entity.type
_entity.pdbx_description
1 polymer ?
#
loop_
_entity_poly.entity_id
_entity_poly.type
_entity_poly.pdbx_seq_one_letter_code
_entity_poly.pdbx_strand_id
1 'polypeptide(L)'
;MKQSIQLSVGGVFLASSLSLTSQVYGSGFALIENSASGMGQAFAGAAAVAEDPSTIYFNPAGMTYLDGSQLTAGLHIVRSKSEFNDKGSTDPFRGAIIGNNEGGNAGGTHYIPNFYYVTEFGEGKYRFGLGVNAPFGLGTEYDDGWMGRYTSTKSELQTVNINPAFAFKGTDRLSIGLGFSLQYIDATLESNINQTAFGAADASAKVTGDTWNLGYNGGIIYEYAPQSKLGFHYRSSINHELEGKVNYDGVLPALELIAGLVDKDASAGIDTPSAISASIA
;
A
#
# COMPACT_ATOMS: atom_id res chain seq x y z
N MET A 1 -24.15 -39.80 40.06
CA MET A 1 -23.01 -39.46 39.16
C MET A 1 -23.55 -38.56 38.06
N LYS A 2 -23.34 -37.21 38.15
CA LYS A 2 -23.59 -36.25 37.08
C LYS A 2 -22.24 -35.84 36.54
N GLN A 3 -21.88 -36.28 35.32
CA GLN A 3 -20.74 -35.75 34.57
C GLN A 3 -21.18 -34.47 33.89
N SER A 4 -20.63 -33.35 34.30
CA SER A 4 -20.73 -32.07 33.62
C SER A 4 -19.80 -32.07 32.40
N ILE A 5 -20.40 -31.98 31.22
CA ILE A 5 -19.67 -31.74 29.97
C ILE A 5 -19.32 -30.24 29.94
N GLN A 6 -18.05 -29.92 30.24
CA GLN A 6 -17.47 -28.63 29.92
C GLN A 6 -17.07 -28.65 28.44
N LEU A 7 -17.95 -28.18 27.55
CA LEU A 7 -17.53 -27.76 26.21
C LEU A 7 -16.75 -26.46 26.34
N SER A 8 -15.43 -26.54 26.11
CA SER A 8 -14.60 -25.35 26.08
C SER A 8 -14.95 -24.49 24.87
N VAL A 9 -15.37 -23.24 25.13
CA VAL A 9 -15.70 -22.20 24.15
C VAL A 9 -14.54 -21.93 23.18
N GLY A 10 -13.32 -22.32 23.50
CA GLY A 10 -12.14 -22.22 22.65
C GLY A 10 -12.16 -23.08 21.37
N GLY A 11 -12.89 -24.20 21.37
CA GLY A 11 -12.96 -25.10 20.22
C GLY A 11 -13.86 -24.61 19.08
N VAL A 12 -14.83 -23.77 19.38
CA VAL A 12 -15.78 -23.24 18.37
C VAL A 12 -15.16 -22.06 17.60
N PHE A 13 -14.26 -21.27 18.21
CA PHE A 13 -13.57 -20.17 17.54
C PHE A 13 -12.50 -20.65 16.53
N LEU A 14 -11.85 -21.78 16.78
CA LEU A 14 -10.87 -22.35 15.82
C LEU A 14 -11.55 -23.00 14.60
N ALA A 15 -12.75 -23.53 14.74
CA ALA A 15 -13.46 -24.18 13.63
C ALA A 15 -14.11 -23.19 12.66
N SER A 16 -14.47 -21.98 13.12
CA SER A 16 -15.06 -20.93 12.26
C SER A 16 -14.03 -20.12 11.46
N SER A 17 -12.75 -20.15 11.84
CA SER A 17 -11.69 -19.46 11.10
C SER A 17 -11.19 -20.22 9.84
N LEU A 18 -11.56 -21.49 9.69
CA LEU A 18 -11.13 -22.33 8.56
C LEU A 18 -12.06 -22.31 7.34
N SER A 19 -13.21 -21.65 7.40
CA SER A 19 -14.20 -21.65 6.31
C SER A 19 -14.33 -20.32 5.54
N LEU A 20 -13.54 -19.29 5.89
CA LEU A 20 -13.46 -18.05 5.11
C LEU A 20 -12.27 -18.11 4.14
N THR A 21 -12.32 -19.04 3.19
CA THR A 21 -11.49 -18.93 1.98
C THR A 21 -12.11 -17.89 1.04
N SER A 22 -12.20 -16.63 1.48
CA SER A 22 -12.31 -15.53 0.56
C SER A 22 -11.01 -15.49 -0.25
N GLN A 23 -11.09 -15.39 -1.56
CA GLN A 23 -9.92 -15.13 -2.38
C GLN A 23 -9.32 -13.81 -1.89
N VAL A 24 -8.20 -13.89 -1.18
CA VAL A 24 -7.46 -12.71 -0.75
C VAL A 24 -6.66 -12.24 -1.95
N TYR A 25 -7.13 -11.19 -2.59
CA TYR A 25 -6.34 -10.45 -3.57
C TYR A 25 -5.35 -9.60 -2.78
N GLY A 26 -4.12 -10.09 -2.63
CA GLY A 26 -3.05 -9.35 -1.98
C GLY A 26 -2.50 -8.27 -2.91
N SER A 27 -2.27 -7.06 -2.38
CA SER A 27 -1.52 -6.03 -3.08
C SER A 27 -0.04 -6.21 -2.80
N GLY A 28 0.74 -6.54 -3.83
CA GLY A 28 2.19 -6.76 -3.71
C GLY A 28 3.01 -5.50 -3.43
N PHE A 29 2.38 -4.32 -3.38
CA PHE A 29 3.02 -3.03 -3.13
C PHE A 29 2.44 -2.29 -1.91
N ALA A 30 1.66 -2.96 -1.05
CA ALA A 30 1.20 -2.38 0.22
C ALA A 30 2.37 -2.23 1.20
N LEU A 31 2.44 -1.05 1.84
CA LEU A 31 3.43 -0.73 2.86
C LEU A 31 2.82 -0.91 4.25
N ILE A 32 3.56 -1.57 5.12
CA ILE A 32 3.16 -1.74 6.53
C ILE A 32 3.72 -0.62 7.42
N GLU A 33 4.61 0.21 6.91
CA GLU A 33 5.37 1.25 7.61
C GLU A 33 4.50 2.49 7.89
N ASN A 34 3.28 2.27 8.41
CA ASN A 34 2.34 3.34 8.72
C ASN A 34 2.35 3.77 10.20
N SER A 35 3.11 3.07 11.07
CA SER A 35 3.26 3.40 12.50
C SER A 35 4.52 2.77 13.07
N ALA A 36 5.34 3.57 13.77
CA ALA A 36 6.53 3.07 14.44
C ALA A 36 6.18 2.20 15.67
N SER A 37 5.18 2.61 16.46
CA SER A 37 4.67 1.83 17.59
C SER A 37 4.05 0.50 17.13
N GLY A 38 3.23 0.55 16.07
CA GLY A 38 2.64 -0.63 15.46
C GLY A 38 3.69 -1.62 14.95
N MET A 39 4.76 -1.15 14.31
CA MET A 39 5.87 -2.01 13.88
C MET A 39 6.57 -2.67 15.08
N GLY A 40 6.76 -1.96 16.19
CA GLY A 40 7.35 -2.52 17.41
C GLY A 40 6.55 -3.70 17.99
N GLN A 41 5.26 -3.76 17.71
CA GLN A 41 4.34 -4.82 18.13
C GLN A 41 3.95 -5.78 16.99
N ALA A 42 4.62 -5.68 15.84
CA ALA A 42 4.26 -6.41 14.62
C ALA A 42 2.76 -6.26 14.24
N PHE A 43 2.18 -5.09 14.53
CA PHE A 43 0.77 -4.74 14.34
C PHE A 43 -0.24 -5.68 15.04
N ALA A 44 0.22 -6.39 16.09
CA ALA A 44 -0.66 -7.24 16.89
C ALA A 44 -1.75 -6.39 17.54
N GLY A 45 -3.02 -6.76 17.32
CA GLY A 45 -4.15 -6.03 17.88
C GLY A 45 -4.44 -4.66 17.24
N ALA A 46 -3.85 -4.31 16.09
CA ALA A 46 -3.88 -2.96 15.51
C ALA A 46 -5.27 -2.33 15.39
N ALA A 47 -6.33 -3.12 15.14
CA ALA A 47 -7.70 -2.63 15.08
C ALA A 47 -8.34 -2.37 16.46
N ALA A 48 -7.70 -2.75 17.58
CA ALA A 48 -8.26 -2.64 18.94
C ALA A 48 -7.37 -1.89 19.94
N VAL A 49 -6.04 -1.90 19.74
CA VAL A 49 -5.05 -1.42 20.74
C VAL A 49 -5.15 0.08 20.96
N ALA A 50 -5.15 0.92 19.94
CA ALA A 50 -5.33 2.38 20.04
C ALA A 50 -4.39 3.08 21.03
N GLU A 51 -3.07 2.91 20.88
CA GLU A 51 -2.06 3.47 21.79
C GLU A 51 -1.69 4.92 21.45
N ASP A 52 -1.74 5.29 20.18
CA ASP A 52 -1.35 6.61 19.67
C ASP A 52 -2.19 7.07 18.47
N PRO A 53 -2.02 8.30 17.97
CA PRO A 53 -2.76 8.85 16.85
C PRO A 53 -2.73 8.04 15.54
N SER A 54 -1.79 7.12 15.35
CA SER A 54 -1.76 6.25 14.17
C SER A 54 -2.98 5.34 14.06
N THR A 55 -3.75 5.18 15.16
CA THR A 55 -5.05 4.50 15.15
C THR A 55 -6.01 5.07 14.10
N ILE A 56 -5.86 6.33 13.66
CA ILE A 56 -6.63 6.90 12.53
C ILE A 56 -6.57 5.99 11.30
N TYR A 57 -5.40 5.45 11.02
CA TYR A 57 -5.20 4.55 9.88
C TYR A 57 -5.73 3.14 10.16
N PHE A 58 -5.47 2.57 11.36
CA PHE A 58 -5.77 1.17 11.66
C PHE A 58 -7.21 0.95 12.14
N ASN A 59 -7.79 1.89 12.87
CA ASN A 59 -9.19 1.93 13.28
C ASN A 59 -9.52 3.31 13.88
N PRO A 60 -10.22 4.18 13.16
CA PRO A 60 -10.51 5.53 13.64
C PRO A 60 -11.33 5.56 14.95
N ALA A 61 -12.07 4.51 15.29
CA ALA A 61 -12.77 4.40 16.57
C ALA A 61 -11.80 4.46 17.78
N GLY A 62 -10.53 4.04 17.57
CA GLY A 62 -9.47 4.07 18.58
C GLY A 62 -9.14 5.46 19.07
N MET A 63 -9.40 6.51 18.29
CA MET A 63 -9.17 7.89 18.72
C MET A 63 -9.90 8.24 20.03
N THR A 64 -11.01 7.58 20.34
CA THR A 64 -11.79 7.84 21.59
C THR A 64 -11.08 7.37 22.86
N TYR A 65 -10.03 6.57 22.73
CA TYR A 65 -9.21 6.09 23.84
C TYR A 65 -7.97 6.97 24.10
N LEU A 66 -7.72 7.96 23.25
CA LEU A 66 -6.61 8.89 23.42
C LEU A 66 -7.03 10.08 24.27
N ASP A 67 -6.18 10.46 25.22
CA ASP A 67 -6.44 11.59 26.11
C ASP A 67 -5.93 12.89 25.49
N GLY A 68 -6.77 13.93 25.53
CA GLY A 68 -6.43 15.27 25.07
C GLY A 68 -6.11 15.35 23.58
N SER A 69 -5.22 16.28 23.24
CA SER A 69 -4.71 16.43 21.87
C SER A 69 -3.35 15.77 21.76
N GLN A 70 -3.15 14.93 20.78
CA GLN A 70 -1.92 14.18 20.56
C GLN A 70 -1.45 14.29 19.12
N LEU A 71 -0.14 14.28 18.95
CA LEU A 71 0.53 14.29 17.65
C LEU A 71 1.61 13.22 17.63
N THR A 72 1.63 12.44 16.55
CA THR A 72 2.69 11.47 16.28
C THR A 72 3.23 11.70 14.88
N ALA A 73 4.55 11.73 14.75
CA ALA A 73 5.23 11.77 13.47
C ALA A 73 6.30 10.68 13.43
N GLY A 74 6.42 10.01 12.30
CA GLY A 74 7.40 8.96 12.09
C GLY A 74 8.07 9.08 10.73
N LEU A 75 9.29 8.57 10.65
CA LEU A 75 10.02 8.39 9.39
C LEU A 75 10.58 6.96 9.37
N HIS A 76 10.14 6.18 8.43
CA HIS A 76 10.68 4.84 8.19
C HIS A 76 11.69 4.89 7.05
N ILE A 77 12.84 4.27 7.27
CA ILE A 77 13.89 4.13 6.24
C ILE A 77 13.93 2.67 5.85
N VAL A 78 13.42 2.37 4.67
CA VAL A 78 13.37 1.02 4.12
C VAL A 78 14.46 0.86 3.08
N ARG A 79 15.35 -0.09 3.27
CA ARG A 79 16.35 -0.48 2.29
C ARG A 79 15.99 -1.82 1.70
N SER A 80 15.53 -1.80 0.45
CA SER A 80 15.22 -3.01 -0.31
C SER A 80 16.44 -3.53 -1.07
N LYS A 81 16.47 -4.83 -1.31
CA LYS A 81 17.45 -5.48 -2.18
C LYS A 81 16.68 -6.40 -3.13
N SER A 82 16.87 -6.17 -4.44
CA SER A 82 16.27 -6.98 -5.50
C SER A 82 17.33 -7.28 -6.55
N GLU A 83 17.76 -8.52 -6.63
CA GLU A 83 18.77 -8.97 -7.59
C GLU A 83 18.15 -9.99 -8.54
N PHE A 84 18.28 -9.74 -9.83
CA PHE A 84 17.91 -10.72 -10.84
C PHE A 84 19.05 -11.73 -11.01
N ASN A 85 18.71 -12.99 -11.17
CA ASN A 85 19.68 -14.06 -11.43
C ASN A 85 19.22 -14.85 -12.65
N ASP A 86 19.95 -14.74 -13.74
CA ASP A 86 19.62 -15.44 -14.98
C ASP A 86 19.80 -16.95 -14.86
N LYS A 87 18.81 -17.70 -15.29
CA LYS A 87 18.83 -19.19 -15.34
C LYS A 87 18.60 -19.72 -16.75
N GLY A 88 19.04 -18.98 -17.73
CA GLY A 88 18.90 -19.35 -19.15
C GLY A 88 17.73 -18.67 -19.83
N SER A 89 17.54 -17.38 -19.57
CA SER A 89 16.57 -16.54 -20.28
C SER A 89 16.86 -16.55 -21.77
N THR A 90 15.81 -16.48 -22.59
CA THR A 90 15.91 -16.45 -24.06
C THR A 90 15.03 -15.35 -24.63
N ASP A 91 15.49 -14.73 -25.70
CA ASP A 91 14.64 -13.84 -26.50
C ASP A 91 13.69 -14.69 -27.36
N PRO A 92 12.37 -14.48 -27.28
CA PRO A 92 11.40 -15.28 -28.05
C PRO A 92 11.56 -15.20 -29.56
N PHE A 93 12.24 -14.17 -30.08
CA PHE A 93 12.45 -13.96 -31.51
C PHE A 93 13.86 -14.36 -31.99
N ARG A 94 14.88 -14.37 -31.10
CA ARG A 94 16.29 -14.53 -31.46
C ARG A 94 17.02 -15.67 -30.74
N GLY A 95 16.36 -16.32 -29.76
CA GLY A 95 16.93 -17.46 -29.03
C GLY A 95 18.01 -17.10 -28.01
N ALA A 96 18.86 -16.11 -28.25
CA ALA A 96 19.86 -15.64 -27.31
C ALA A 96 19.55 -14.23 -26.82
N ILE A 97 19.74 -13.97 -25.53
CA ILE A 97 19.59 -12.64 -24.96
C ILE A 97 20.80 -11.77 -25.32
N ILE A 98 20.54 -10.48 -25.51
CA ILE A 98 21.59 -9.49 -25.78
C ILE A 98 22.24 -9.07 -24.47
N GLY A 99 23.41 -9.60 -24.18
CA GLY A 99 24.21 -9.27 -23.01
C GLY A 99 24.09 -10.27 -21.87
N ASN A 100 24.92 -10.11 -20.87
CA ASN A 100 24.98 -10.92 -19.65
C ASN A 100 24.91 -10.07 -18.37
N ASN A 101 24.49 -8.81 -18.49
CA ASN A 101 24.34 -7.92 -17.35
C ASN A 101 23.00 -8.24 -16.64
N GLU A 102 23.08 -8.71 -15.41
CA GLU A 102 21.93 -9.05 -14.57
C GLU A 102 21.26 -7.83 -13.92
N GLY A 103 21.78 -6.60 -14.18
CA GLY A 103 21.15 -5.34 -13.75
C GLY A 103 21.43 -4.93 -12.31
N GLY A 104 22.36 -5.58 -11.63
CA GLY A 104 22.79 -5.20 -10.30
C GLY A 104 21.69 -5.36 -9.25
N ASN A 105 21.68 -4.46 -8.27
CA ASN A 105 20.65 -4.41 -7.24
C ASN A 105 19.58 -3.36 -7.61
N ALA A 106 18.45 -3.79 -8.10
CA ALA A 106 17.33 -2.93 -8.48
C ALA A 106 16.55 -2.36 -7.29
N GLY A 107 16.84 -2.78 -6.06
CA GLY A 107 16.29 -2.18 -4.84
C GLY A 107 16.98 -0.86 -4.50
N GLY A 108 16.39 -0.10 -3.58
CA GLY A 108 16.87 1.22 -3.17
C GLY A 108 16.66 1.52 -1.69
N THR A 109 16.96 2.76 -1.31
CA THR A 109 16.62 3.30 0.01
C THR A 109 15.44 4.24 -0.14
N HIS A 110 14.36 3.93 0.57
CA HIS A 110 13.11 4.68 0.52
C HIS A 110 12.81 5.29 1.88
N TYR A 111 12.28 6.50 1.87
CA TYR A 111 11.91 7.27 3.07
C TYR A 111 10.39 7.39 3.11
N ILE A 112 9.77 6.81 4.13
CA ILE A 112 8.31 6.72 4.26
C ILE A 112 7.90 7.51 5.49
N PRO A 113 7.52 8.79 5.33
CA PRO A 113 7.02 9.60 6.44
C PRO A 113 5.58 9.27 6.77
N ASN A 114 5.22 9.42 8.05
CA ASN A 114 3.84 9.46 8.48
C ASN A 114 3.63 10.54 9.54
N PHE A 115 2.43 11.05 9.60
CA PHE A 115 2.01 12.08 10.53
C PHE A 115 0.55 11.86 10.92
N TYR A 116 0.27 11.93 12.22
CA TYR A 116 -1.08 11.78 12.75
C TYR A 116 -1.32 12.79 13.86
N TYR A 117 -2.47 13.44 13.80
CA TYR A 117 -2.93 14.36 14.84
C TYR A 117 -4.35 14.00 15.23
N VAL A 118 -4.60 13.97 16.54
CA VAL A 118 -5.93 13.75 17.12
C VAL A 118 -6.19 14.88 18.11
N THR A 119 -7.41 15.39 18.13
CA THR A 119 -7.86 16.35 19.14
C THR A 119 -9.26 15.98 19.64
N GLU A 120 -9.53 16.32 20.88
CA GLU A 120 -10.84 16.08 21.50
C GLU A 120 -11.69 17.34 21.53
N PHE A 121 -13.00 17.15 21.58
CA PHE A 121 -13.99 18.18 21.80
C PHE A 121 -15.26 17.61 22.45
N GLY A 122 -16.16 18.49 22.94
CA GLY A 122 -17.39 18.05 23.55
C GLY A 122 -17.16 17.22 24.82
N GLU A 123 -16.32 17.70 25.75
CA GLU A 123 -16.01 17.03 27.01
C GLU A 123 -15.43 15.60 26.81
N GLY A 124 -14.62 15.44 25.79
CA GLY A 124 -13.97 14.17 25.48
C GLY A 124 -14.85 13.12 24.78
N LYS A 125 -16.08 13.45 24.45
CA LYS A 125 -17.01 12.52 23.79
C LYS A 125 -16.69 12.32 22.31
N TYR A 126 -16.18 13.37 21.67
CA TYR A 126 -15.90 13.38 20.25
C TYR A 126 -14.41 13.57 20.00
N ARG A 127 -13.91 12.99 18.90
CA ARG A 127 -12.55 13.13 18.43
C ARG A 127 -12.54 13.49 16.96
N PHE A 128 -11.65 14.40 16.59
CA PHE A 128 -11.28 14.65 15.21
C PHE A 128 -9.82 14.25 15.03
N GLY A 129 -9.51 13.62 13.91
CA GLY A 129 -8.17 13.19 13.55
C GLY A 129 -7.81 13.58 12.14
N LEU A 130 -6.51 13.75 11.90
CA LEU A 130 -5.92 13.93 10.58
C LEU A 130 -4.70 13.04 10.48
N GLY A 131 -4.73 12.10 9.53
CA GLY A 131 -3.58 11.25 9.18
C GLY A 131 -3.00 11.64 7.83
N VAL A 132 -1.68 11.62 7.70
CA VAL A 132 -0.95 11.70 6.43
C VAL A 132 0.05 10.56 6.42
N ASN A 133 -0.04 9.67 5.44
CA ASN A 133 0.79 8.46 5.35
C ASN A 133 0.92 7.97 3.90
N ALA A 134 1.81 7.00 3.68
CA ALA A 134 2.02 6.36 2.37
C ALA A 134 1.65 4.88 2.45
N PRO A 135 0.40 4.49 2.12
CA PRO A 135 -0.06 3.10 2.28
C PRO A 135 0.44 2.14 1.21
N PHE A 136 0.92 2.65 0.08
CA PHE A 136 1.43 1.84 -1.02
C PHE A 136 2.70 2.45 -1.61
N GLY A 137 3.62 1.60 -2.05
CA GLY A 137 4.84 2.00 -2.72
C GLY A 137 5.56 0.83 -3.37
N LEU A 138 6.20 1.09 -4.49
CA LEU A 138 7.05 0.16 -5.22
C LEU A 138 8.19 0.95 -5.82
N GLY A 139 9.41 0.40 -5.77
CA GLY A 139 10.56 1.00 -6.44
C GLY A 139 11.54 -0.08 -6.86
N THR A 140 11.79 -0.17 -8.17
CA THR A 140 12.88 -0.96 -8.76
C THR A 140 13.52 -0.18 -9.88
N GLU A 141 14.86 -0.15 -9.91
CA GLU A 141 15.64 0.50 -10.95
C GLU A 141 16.89 -0.34 -11.22
N TYR A 142 16.99 -0.88 -12.41
CA TYR A 142 18.08 -1.74 -12.85
C TYR A 142 19.19 -0.92 -13.49
N ASP A 143 20.43 -1.42 -13.41
CA ASP A 143 21.59 -0.82 -14.08
C ASP A 143 21.40 -0.77 -15.60
N ASP A 144 22.03 0.20 -16.23
CA ASP A 144 22.00 0.36 -17.69
C ASP A 144 22.50 -0.89 -18.41
N GLY A 145 21.83 -1.23 -19.51
CA GLY A 145 22.19 -2.35 -20.37
C GLY A 145 21.91 -3.74 -19.78
N TRP A 146 21.10 -3.84 -18.70
CA TRP A 146 20.71 -5.14 -18.18
C TRP A 146 19.88 -5.96 -19.18
N MET A 147 19.92 -7.29 -19.02
CA MET A 147 19.34 -8.20 -20.02
C MET A 147 17.81 -8.09 -20.14
N GLY A 148 17.11 -7.68 -19.09
CA GLY A 148 15.65 -7.52 -19.08
C GLY A 148 15.17 -6.10 -19.45
N ARG A 149 16.04 -5.22 -19.91
CA ARG A 149 15.73 -3.80 -20.18
C ARG A 149 14.57 -3.55 -21.15
N TYR A 150 14.26 -4.50 -22.01
CA TYR A 150 13.11 -4.41 -22.92
C TYR A 150 11.76 -4.73 -22.24
N THR A 151 11.82 -5.24 -21.02
CA THR A 151 10.63 -5.45 -20.20
C THR A 151 10.43 -4.30 -19.22
N SER A 152 11.49 -3.95 -18.49
CA SER A 152 11.48 -2.81 -17.56
C SER A 152 12.91 -2.44 -17.21
N THR A 153 13.23 -1.14 -17.17
CA THR A 153 14.44 -0.59 -16.56
C THR A 153 14.12 0.03 -15.21
N LYS A 154 12.95 0.67 -15.10
CA LYS A 154 12.47 1.29 -13.88
C LYS A 154 10.97 1.04 -13.70
N SER A 155 10.56 0.74 -12.48
CA SER A 155 9.17 0.74 -12.05
C SER A 155 9.07 1.43 -10.71
N GLU A 156 8.37 2.54 -10.65
CA GLU A 156 8.17 3.32 -9.44
C GLU A 156 6.69 3.63 -9.28
N LEU A 157 6.19 3.44 -8.06
CA LEU A 157 4.84 3.81 -7.67
C LEU A 157 4.91 4.37 -6.26
N GLN A 158 4.33 5.54 -6.05
CA GLN A 158 4.28 6.19 -4.77
C GLN A 158 2.85 6.65 -4.48
N THR A 159 2.46 6.58 -3.20
CA THR A 159 1.17 7.11 -2.77
C THR A 159 1.33 8.04 -1.59
N VAL A 160 0.46 9.04 -1.51
CA VAL A 160 0.25 9.88 -0.34
C VAL A 160 -1.23 9.86 -0.02
N ASN A 161 -1.57 9.51 1.22
CA ASN A 161 -2.95 9.46 1.70
C ASN A 161 -3.17 10.52 2.78
N ILE A 162 -4.17 11.36 2.60
CA ILE A 162 -4.65 12.32 3.58
C ILE A 162 -5.97 11.78 4.13
N ASN A 163 -6.02 11.50 5.43
CA ASN A 163 -7.14 10.82 6.06
C ASN A 163 -7.73 11.64 7.23
N PRO A 164 -8.61 12.62 6.97
CA PRO A 164 -9.45 13.18 8.01
C PRO A 164 -10.41 12.13 8.57
N ALA A 165 -10.54 12.08 9.88
CA ALA A 165 -11.35 11.10 10.57
C ALA A 165 -12.10 11.72 11.75
N PHE A 166 -13.24 11.12 12.07
CA PHE A 166 -14.10 11.49 13.17
C PHE A 166 -14.45 10.25 13.99
N ALA A 167 -14.44 10.36 15.31
CA ALA A 167 -14.85 9.29 16.19
C ALA A 167 -15.67 9.79 17.38
N PHE A 168 -16.50 8.93 17.92
CA PHE A 168 -17.28 9.22 19.11
C PHE A 168 -17.56 7.98 19.96
N LYS A 169 -17.70 8.18 21.26
CA LYS A 169 -18.20 7.17 22.18
C LYS A 169 -19.72 7.09 22.08
N GLY A 170 -20.23 6.01 21.49
CA GLY A 170 -21.67 5.74 21.43
C GLY A 170 -22.23 5.34 22.81
N THR A 171 -21.45 4.57 23.57
CA THR A 171 -21.68 4.20 24.97
C THR A 171 -20.34 4.17 25.72
N ASP A 172 -20.35 3.92 27.03
CA ASP A 172 -19.13 3.72 27.81
C ASP A 172 -18.24 2.59 27.28
N ARG A 173 -18.81 1.65 26.54
CA ARG A 173 -18.15 0.44 26.02
C ARG A 173 -18.02 0.39 24.50
N LEU A 174 -18.70 1.27 23.77
CA LEU A 174 -18.75 1.23 22.31
C LEU A 174 -18.22 2.54 21.72
N SER A 175 -17.17 2.44 20.93
CA SER A 175 -16.62 3.53 20.15
C SER A 175 -16.82 3.26 18.65
N ILE A 176 -17.14 4.32 17.91
CA ILE A 176 -17.37 4.28 16.47
C ILE A 176 -16.51 5.37 15.82
N GLY A 177 -15.87 5.05 14.70
CA GLY A 177 -15.06 5.98 13.95
C GLY A 177 -15.27 5.85 12.45
N LEU A 178 -15.19 6.97 11.75
CA LEU A 178 -15.30 7.06 10.30
C LEU A 178 -14.20 8.00 9.79
N GLY A 179 -13.69 7.72 8.61
CA GLY A 179 -12.69 8.54 7.95
C GLY A 179 -12.84 8.53 6.44
N PHE A 180 -12.29 9.56 5.81
CA PHE A 180 -12.17 9.64 4.37
C PHE A 180 -10.68 9.58 4.00
N SER A 181 -10.38 8.97 2.87
CA SER A 181 -9.04 8.90 2.31
C SER A 181 -9.03 9.71 1.01
N LEU A 182 -8.29 10.80 1.00
CA LEU A 182 -7.90 11.48 -0.24
C LEU A 182 -6.52 10.98 -0.60
N GLN A 183 -6.43 10.11 -1.60
CA GLN A 183 -5.19 9.43 -1.97
C GLN A 183 -4.67 9.92 -3.31
N TYR A 184 -3.44 10.41 -3.29
CA TYR A 184 -2.63 10.67 -4.47
C TYR A 184 -1.83 9.42 -4.83
N ILE A 185 -1.72 9.13 -6.10
CA ILE A 185 -0.84 8.11 -6.65
C ILE A 185 -0.07 8.69 -7.83
N ASP A 186 1.22 8.40 -7.87
CA ASP A 186 2.13 8.69 -8.98
C ASP A 186 2.81 7.40 -9.40
N ALA A 187 2.91 7.17 -10.70
CA ALA A 187 3.57 6.01 -11.27
C ALA A 187 4.50 6.39 -12.42
N THR A 188 5.69 5.80 -12.42
CA THR A 188 6.68 5.90 -13.50
C THR A 188 7.13 4.51 -13.90
N LEU A 189 7.00 4.19 -15.19
CA LEU A 189 7.47 2.94 -15.80
C LEU A 189 8.41 3.26 -16.96
N GLU A 190 9.60 2.64 -16.98
CA GLU A 190 10.56 2.83 -18.03
C GLU A 190 11.01 1.47 -18.59
N SER A 191 11.25 1.44 -19.89
CA SER A 191 11.82 0.27 -20.61
C SER A 191 12.57 0.73 -21.84
N ASN A 192 13.44 -0.14 -22.37
CA ASN A 192 14.12 0.13 -23.64
C ASN A 192 13.36 -0.49 -24.80
N ILE A 193 13.57 0.07 -25.98
CA ILE A 193 13.05 -0.42 -27.24
C ILE A 193 14.22 -0.94 -28.07
N ASN A 194 14.17 -2.22 -28.42
CA ASN A 194 15.24 -2.85 -29.18
C ASN A 194 15.22 -2.39 -30.64
N GLN A 195 16.25 -1.65 -31.05
CA GLN A 195 16.47 -1.19 -32.42
C GLN A 195 17.70 -1.84 -33.09
N THR A 196 18.34 -2.82 -32.44
CA THR A 196 19.57 -3.46 -32.94
C THR A 196 19.40 -4.15 -34.29
N ALA A 197 18.18 -4.59 -34.64
CA ALA A 197 17.86 -5.13 -35.96
C ALA A 197 18.06 -4.11 -37.10
N PHE A 198 17.96 -2.84 -36.78
CA PHE A 198 18.12 -1.72 -37.71
C PHE A 198 19.50 -1.09 -37.60
N GLY A 199 20.44 -1.70 -36.85
CA GLY A 199 21.78 -1.20 -36.64
C GLY A 199 21.88 0.05 -35.76
N ALA A 200 20.85 0.36 -34.99
CA ALA A 200 20.78 1.50 -34.07
C ALA A 200 20.90 1.06 -32.61
N ALA A 201 21.26 2.03 -31.74
CA ALA A 201 21.22 1.85 -30.30
C ALA A 201 19.77 1.69 -29.82
N ASP A 202 19.61 1.12 -28.63
CA ASP A 202 18.28 1.03 -28.02
C ASP A 202 17.70 2.43 -27.82
N ALA A 203 16.41 2.58 -28.05
CA ALA A 203 15.62 3.73 -27.63
C ALA A 203 15.04 3.50 -26.24
N SER A 204 14.47 4.53 -25.64
CA SER A 204 13.75 4.42 -24.38
C SER A 204 12.28 4.79 -24.51
N ALA A 205 11.45 4.18 -23.67
CA ALA A 205 10.06 4.53 -23.46
C ALA A 205 9.85 4.80 -21.97
N LYS A 206 9.25 5.95 -21.66
CA LYS A 206 8.88 6.36 -20.31
C LYS A 206 7.41 6.66 -20.23
N VAL A 207 6.70 5.94 -19.37
CA VAL A 207 5.29 6.16 -19.06
C VAL A 207 5.21 6.80 -17.68
N THR A 208 4.53 7.93 -17.59
CA THR A 208 4.23 8.58 -16.30
C THR A 208 2.74 8.81 -16.19
N GLY A 209 2.21 8.83 -14.98
CA GLY A 209 0.83 9.19 -14.74
C GLY A 209 0.55 9.35 -13.26
N ASP A 210 -0.36 10.26 -12.95
CA ASP A 210 -0.77 10.52 -11.57
C ASP A 210 -2.26 10.83 -11.48
N THR A 211 -2.81 10.73 -10.27
CA THR A 211 -4.20 11.10 -10.00
C THR A 211 -4.49 11.21 -8.52
N TRP A 212 -5.61 11.90 -8.18
CA TRP A 212 -6.19 11.93 -6.85
C TRP A 212 -7.53 11.22 -6.84
N ASN A 213 -7.74 10.32 -5.88
CA ASN A 213 -9.01 9.64 -5.71
C ASN A 213 -9.44 9.50 -4.25
N LEU A 214 -10.73 9.28 -4.05
CA LEU A 214 -11.37 9.22 -2.75
C LEU A 214 -11.67 7.78 -2.35
N GLY A 215 -11.42 7.50 -1.08
CA GLY A 215 -11.86 6.30 -0.39
C GLY A 215 -12.46 6.64 0.97
N TYR A 216 -12.85 5.62 1.69
CA TYR A 216 -13.36 5.76 3.05
C TYR A 216 -12.88 4.62 3.93
N ASN A 217 -12.88 4.88 5.23
CA ASN A 217 -12.62 3.86 6.23
C ASN A 217 -13.52 4.05 7.43
N GLY A 218 -13.75 2.99 8.17
CA GLY A 218 -14.55 3.05 9.36
C GLY A 218 -14.31 1.86 10.26
N GLY A 219 -14.61 2.03 11.54
CA GLY A 219 -14.44 0.94 12.46
C GLY A 219 -15.19 1.14 13.77
N ILE A 220 -15.20 0.07 14.52
CA ILE A 220 -15.79 0.01 15.85
C ILE A 220 -14.81 -0.64 16.82
N ILE A 221 -14.87 -0.20 18.08
CA ILE A 221 -14.20 -0.87 19.20
C ILE A 221 -15.24 -1.10 20.29
N TYR A 222 -15.33 -2.33 20.77
CA TYR A 222 -16.21 -2.73 21.88
C TYR A 222 -15.38 -3.25 23.04
N GLU A 223 -15.50 -2.60 24.21
CA GLU A 223 -14.89 -3.03 25.47
C GLU A 223 -15.79 -4.04 26.18
N TYR A 224 -15.46 -5.33 26.06
CA TYR A 224 -16.28 -6.40 26.63
C TYR A 224 -15.94 -6.69 28.11
N ALA A 225 -14.72 -6.32 28.55
CA ALA A 225 -14.28 -6.34 29.94
C ALA A 225 -13.29 -5.20 30.18
N PRO A 226 -13.00 -4.81 31.43
CA PRO A 226 -11.99 -3.78 31.72
C PRO A 226 -10.67 -4.09 31.02
N GLN A 227 -10.17 -3.14 30.21
CA GLN A 227 -8.95 -3.25 29.41
C GLN A 227 -8.94 -4.36 28.35
N SER A 228 -10.12 -4.93 28.02
CA SER A 228 -10.23 -5.97 27.01
C SER A 228 -11.14 -5.51 25.88
N LYS A 229 -10.63 -5.40 24.67
CA LYS A 229 -11.28 -4.77 23.54
C LYS A 229 -11.39 -5.74 22.34
N LEU A 230 -12.51 -5.62 21.63
CA LEU A 230 -12.70 -6.17 20.29
C LEU A 230 -12.72 -5.02 19.31
N GLY A 231 -11.89 -5.05 18.31
CA GLY A 231 -11.83 -4.04 17.26
C GLY A 231 -12.18 -4.65 15.90
N PHE A 232 -12.96 -3.91 15.12
CA PHE A 232 -13.24 -4.20 13.73
C PHE A 232 -13.03 -2.94 12.91
N HIS A 233 -12.34 -3.07 11.78
CA HIS A 233 -12.06 -1.98 10.87
C HIS A 233 -12.23 -2.42 9.42
N TYR A 234 -12.75 -1.52 8.61
CA TYR A 234 -12.86 -1.65 7.16
C TYR A 234 -12.28 -0.42 6.47
N ARG A 235 -11.52 -0.64 5.41
CA ARG A 235 -11.05 0.38 4.46
C ARG A 235 -11.49 -0.02 3.06
N SER A 236 -12.08 0.94 2.32
CA SER A 236 -12.51 0.70 0.94
C SER A 236 -11.33 0.52 0.00
N SER A 237 -11.56 -0.17 -1.11
CA SER A 237 -10.72 -0.02 -2.30
C SER A 237 -10.81 1.40 -2.84
N ILE A 238 -9.77 1.81 -3.56
CA ILE A 238 -9.76 3.07 -4.32
C ILE A 238 -9.32 2.75 -5.74
N ASN A 239 -10.18 3.10 -6.69
CA ASN A 239 -9.92 2.93 -8.12
C ASN A 239 -9.24 4.20 -8.63
N HIS A 240 -8.01 4.08 -9.10
CA HIS A 240 -7.22 5.17 -9.64
C HIS A 240 -7.16 5.08 -11.15
N GLU A 241 -7.66 6.10 -11.84
CA GLU A 241 -7.43 6.31 -13.26
C GLU A 241 -6.32 7.32 -13.41
N LEU A 242 -5.09 6.84 -13.64
CA LEU A 242 -3.93 7.70 -13.84
C LEU A 242 -4.02 8.34 -15.23
N GLU A 243 -3.83 9.64 -15.27
CA GLU A 243 -3.67 10.41 -16.49
C GLU A 243 -2.21 10.82 -16.63
N GLY A 244 -1.64 10.66 -17.81
CA GLY A 244 -0.24 10.90 -18.00
C GLY A 244 0.21 10.83 -19.44
N LYS A 245 1.48 10.49 -19.66
CA LYS A 245 2.10 10.51 -20.99
C LYS A 245 3.01 9.31 -21.19
N VAL A 246 3.12 8.90 -22.44
CA VAL A 246 4.22 8.08 -22.92
C VAL A 246 5.17 8.97 -23.71
N ASN A 247 6.43 9.04 -23.28
CA ASN A 247 7.50 9.72 -23.96
C ASN A 247 8.50 8.71 -24.52
N TYR A 248 8.97 8.95 -25.73
CA TYR A 248 9.96 8.14 -26.39
C TYR A 248 11.21 8.95 -26.69
N ASP A 249 12.37 8.37 -26.47
CA ASP A 249 13.64 9.01 -26.79
C ASP A 249 14.54 8.08 -27.60
N GLY A 250 15.20 8.64 -28.63
CA GLY A 250 16.12 7.90 -29.49
C GLY A 250 15.45 6.92 -30.48
N VAL A 251 14.16 7.02 -30.72
CA VAL A 251 13.43 6.17 -31.67
C VAL A 251 13.81 6.54 -33.10
N LEU A 252 14.07 5.53 -33.93
CA LEU A 252 14.31 5.74 -35.36
C LEU A 252 13.04 6.29 -36.06
N PRO A 253 13.16 7.31 -36.95
CA PRO A 253 12.00 7.88 -37.64
C PRO A 253 11.13 6.85 -38.39
N ALA A 254 11.74 5.75 -38.86
CA ALA A 254 11.01 4.66 -39.49
C ALA A 254 10.08 3.93 -38.49
N LEU A 255 10.50 3.77 -37.25
CA LEU A 255 9.69 3.12 -36.19
C LEU A 255 8.62 4.07 -35.64
N GLU A 256 8.90 5.37 -35.60
CA GLU A 256 7.86 6.37 -35.30
C GLU A 256 6.70 6.26 -36.29
N LEU A 257 7.03 6.16 -37.59
CA LEU A 257 6.03 6.08 -38.64
C LEU A 257 5.28 4.73 -38.70
N ILE A 258 6.01 3.60 -38.58
CA ILE A 258 5.44 2.26 -38.80
C ILE A 258 4.79 1.71 -37.52
N ALA A 259 5.41 1.97 -36.35
CA ALA A 259 4.97 1.43 -35.07
C ALA A 259 4.22 2.45 -34.20
N GLY A 260 4.14 3.72 -34.62
CA GLY A 260 3.47 4.77 -33.88
C GLY A 260 4.15 5.08 -32.54
N LEU A 261 5.48 4.92 -32.45
CA LEU A 261 6.28 5.19 -31.24
C LEU A 261 6.59 6.68 -31.16
N VAL A 262 5.55 7.46 -30.91
CA VAL A 262 5.59 8.92 -30.76
C VAL A 262 4.96 9.29 -29.43
N ASP A 263 5.43 10.41 -28.89
CA ASP A 263 4.89 10.96 -27.63
C ASP A 263 3.39 11.15 -27.73
N LYS A 264 2.67 10.69 -26.70
CA LYS A 264 1.21 10.77 -26.66
C LYS A 264 0.70 10.72 -25.21
N ASP A 265 -0.51 11.20 -25.03
CA ASP A 265 -1.24 11.00 -23.78
C ASP A 265 -1.55 9.52 -23.57
N ALA A 266 -1.53 9.12 -22.31
CA ALA A 266 -1.82 7.77 -21.87
C ALA A 266 -2.64 7.77 -20.58
N SER A 267 -3.43 6.74 -20.39
CA SER A 267 -4.13 6.50 -19.14
C SER A 267 -3.98 5.04 -18.72
N ALA A 268 -3.99 4.80 -17.41
CA ALA A 268 -3.92 3.45 -16.85
C ALA A 268 -4.73 3.37 -15.56
N GLY A 269 -5.45 2.26 -15.38
CA GLY A 269 -6.18 1.98 -14.14
C GLY A 269 -5.30 1.22 -13.15
N ILE A 270 -5.25 1.67 -11.89
CA ILE A 270 -4.64 0.97 -10.77
C ILE A 270 -5.61 0.96 -9.61
N ASP A 271 -5.96 -0.23 -9.12
CA ASP A 271 -6.86 -0.38 -7.98
C ASP A 271 -6.08 -0.71 -6.72
N THR A 272 -6.25 0.09 -5.67
CA THR A 272 -5.77 -0.29 -4.34
C THR A 272 -6.83 -1.13 -3.64
N PRO A 273 -6.45 -2.23 -2.95
CA PRO A 273 -7.42 -3.17 -2.42
C PRO A 273 -8.15 -2.63 -1.19
N SER A 274 -9.36 -3.15 -0.96
CA SER A 274 -10.02 -3.01 0.33
C SER A 274 -9.32 -3.84 1.40
N ALA A 275 -9.45 -3.43 2.66
CA ALA A 275 -8.89 -4.14 3.80
C ALA A 275 -9.93 -4.30 4.91
N ILE A 276 -9.96 -5.48 5.51
CA ILE A 276 -10.75 -5.78 6.71
C ILE A 276 -9.80 -6.24 7.80
N SER A 277 -9.94 -5.68 8.98
CA SER A 277 -9.16 -6.07 10.16
C SER A 277 -10.08 -6.36 11.34
N ALA A 278 -9.80 -7.44 12.04
CA ALA A 278 -10.44 -7.78 13.29
C ALA A 278 -9.38 -8.12 14.33
N SER A 279 -9.49 -7.57 15.53
CA SER A 279 -8.48 -7.71 16.59
C SER A 279 -9.11 -7.87 17.96
N ILE A 280 -8.36 -8.54 18.81
CA ILE A 280 -8.61 -8.60 20.27
C ILE A 280 -7.38 -7.97 20.94
N ALA A 281 -7.60 -7.16 21.94
CA ALA A 281 -6.57 -6.56 22.78
C ALA A 281 -6.99 -6.59 24.26
#